data_b679cb747599b00d160032031b176a86
#
_entry.id   b679cb747599b00d160032031b176a86
#
_cell.length_a   1.000
_cell.length_b   1.000
_cell.length_c   1.000
_cell.angle_alpha   90.00
_cell.angle_beta   90.00
_cell.angle_gamma   90.00
#
_symmetry.space_group_name_H-M   'P 1'
#
loop_
_entity.id
_entity.type
_entity.pdbx_description
1 polymer ?
#
loop_
_entity_poly.entity_id
_entity_poly.type
_entity_poly.pdbx_seq_one_letter_code
_entity_poly.pdbx_strand_id
1 'polypeptide(L)'
;MPTAPEEMTLKVIAHIHTAFPTKFGIPRQSGLVDSLRGEVIFTPEYRSADAVRGLEDFSHIWLVWQFSGAVRDSWSPTVRPPRLGGNTRMGVFATRSPFRPNPLGLSSVKLEGIEMRPEVGPVLLVRGADLMDGTPIYDIKPYIPYADCHPDAAAGFTARTQTHKLRVECPPELWETVPAAERDGLRGVLENDPRPSYQHDPERVYGMEFSGLEVHFVVDGAVLTVTGITRR
;
A
#
# COMPACT_ATOMS: atom_id res chain seq x y z
N MET A 1 40.51 2.81 6.08
CA MET A 1 39.14 2.39 6.45
C MET A 1 38.70 1.37 5.41
N PRO A 2 38.01 0.25 5.78
CA PRO A 2 37.46 -0.63 4.77
C PRO A 2 36.43 0.16 3.95
N THR A 3 36.55 0.11 2.63
CA THR A 3 35.57 0.69 1.72
C THR A 3 34.25 -0.10 1.86
N ALA A 4 33.13 0.59 2.06
CA ALA A 4 31.83 -0.06 2.04
C ALA A 4 31.62 -0.78 0.70
N PRO A 5 31.01 -1.97 0.67
CA PRO A 5 30.72 -2.65 -0.58
C PRO A 5 29.80 -1.78 -1.46
N GLU A 6 30.05 -1.80 -2.77
CA GLU A 6 29.19 -1.10 -3.74
C GLU A 6 27.78 -1.72 -3.84
N GLU A 7 27.64 -2.99 -3.46
CA GLU A 7 26.38 -3.74 -3.43
C GLU A 7 26.15 -4.34 -2.05
N MET A 8 24.90 -4.37 -1.64
CA MET A 8 24.45 -4.98 -0.39
C MET A 8 23.28 -5.92 -0.65
N THR A 9 23.37 -7.15 -0.14
CA THR A 9 22.25 -8.10 -0.16
C THR A 9 21.34 -7.86 1.03
N LEU A 10 20.05 -7.64 0.78
CA LEU A 10 19.01 -7.54 1.80
C LEU A 10 18.38 -8.91 2.04
N LYS A 11 18.11 -9.24 3.31
CA LYS A 11 17.37 -10.44 3.68
C LYS A 11 15.90 -10.12 3.89
N VAL A 12 15.02 -11.01 3.43
CA VAL A 12 13.60 -10.93 3.73
C VAL A 12 13.38 -11.35 5.17
N ILE A 13 12.93 -10.44 6.02
CA ILE A 13 12.68 -10.70 7.44
C ILE A 13 11.24 -11.09 7.73
N ALA A 14 10.30 -10.63 6.89
CA ALA A 14 8.88 -10.86 7.03
C ALA A 14 8.16 -10.74 5.68
N HIS A 15 6.89 -11.15 5.64
CA HIS A 15 5.95 -10.84 4.57
C HIS A 15 4.73 -10.15 5.17
N ILE A 16 4.14 -9.23 4.41
CA ILE A 16 2.87 -8.63 4.80
C ILE A 16 1.72 -9.35 4.08
N HIS A 17 0.64 -9.63 4.83
CA HIS A 17 -0.64 -10.10 4.28
C HIS A 17 -1.65 -8.96 4.29
N THR A 18 -2.32 -8.75 3.16
CA THR A 18 -3.28 -7.67 2.95
C THR A 18 -4.49 -8.15 2.14
N ALA A 19 -5.48 -7.29 1.99
CA ALA A 19 -6.66 -7.55 1.18
C ALA A 19 -6.41 -7.54 -0.34
N PHE A 20 -5.19 -7.21 -0.82
CA PHE A 20 -4.87 -6.99 -2.23
C PHE A 20 -4.02 -8.12 -2.82
N PRO A 21 -4.60 -9.14 -3.46
CA PRO A 21 -3.82 -10.19 -4.15
C PRO A 21 -3.16 -9.67 -5.43
N THR A 22 -3.64 -8.55 -5.97
CA THR A 22 -3.09 -7.89 -7.16
C THR A 22 -2.85 -6.40 -6.90
N LYS A 23 -2.06 -5.76 -7.77
CA LYS A 23 -1.74 -4.33 -7.62
C LYS A 23 -2.89 -3.36 -7.89
N PHE A 24 -3.97 -3.82 -8.55
CA PHE A 24 -5.11 -2.96 -8.88
C PHE A 24 -5.96 -2.72 -7.62
N GLY A 25 -6.25 -1.47 -7.34
CA GLY A 25 -6.99 -1.06 -6.14
C GLY A 25 -6.14 -0.70 -4.93
N ILE A 26 -4.84 -1.06 -4.91
CA ILE A 26 -3.95 -0.65 -3.81
C ILE A 26 -3.91 0.88 -3.71
N PRO A 27 -4.11 1.46 -2.51
CA PRO A 27 -3.94 2.89 -2.29
C PRO A 27 -2.56 3.37 -2.74
N ARG A 28 -2.49 4.55 -3.32
CA ARG A 28 -1.24 5.08 -3.90
C ARG A 28 -0.16 5.43 -2.88
N GLN A 29 -0.54 5.58 -1.62
CA GLN A 29 0.35 5.84 -0.48
C GLN A 29 -0.26 5.22 0.77
N SER A 30 0.59 4.85 1.72
CA SER A 30 0.16 4.43 3.06
C SER A 30 -0.64 5.53 3.77
N GLY A 31 -1.57 5.14 4.62
CA GLY A 31 -2.40 6.04 5.41
C GLY A 31 -3.53 6.75 4.65
N LEU A 32 -3.66 6.59 3.31
CA LEU A 32 -4.79 7.16 2.56
C LEU A 32 -6.12 6.48 2.90
N VAL A 33 -6.09 5.21 3.28
CA VAL A 33 -7.22 4.42 3.74
C VAL A 33 -6.82 3.75 5.05
N ASP A 34 -7.05 4.46 6.14
CA ASP A 34 -6.61 4.04 7.48
C ASP A 34 -7.30 2.76 7.99
N SER A 35 -8.45 2.43 7.45
CA SER A 35 -9.21 1.22 7.80
C SER A 35 -8.69 -0.08 7.16
N LEU A 36 -7.76 -0.01 6.22
CA LEU A 36 -7.15 -1.22 5.63
C LEU A 36 -6.27 -1.93 6.63
N ARG A 37 -6.57 -3.20 6.87
CA ARG A 37 -5.82 -4.06 7.79
C ARG A 37 -4.75 -4.85 7.05
N GLY A 38 -3.66 -5.12 7.76
CA GLY A 38 -2.60 -6.01 7.30
C GLY A 38 -1.94 -6.70 8.46
N GLU A 39 -1.31 -7.84 8.18
CA GLU A 39 -0.54 -8.62 9.13
C GLU A 39 0.89 -8.77 8.62
N VAL A 40 1.87 -8.39 9.43
CA VAL A 40 3.29 -8.64 9.12
C VAL A 40 3.72 -9.89 9.86
N ILE A 41 4.05 -10.94 9.11
CA ILE A 41 4.43 -12.25 9.62
C ILE A 41 5.92 -12.48 9.34
N PHE A 42 6.71 -12.65 10.40
CA PHE A 42 8.15 -12.87 10.29
C PHE A 42 8.48 -14.23 9.68
N THR A 43 9.56 -14.30 8.92
CA THR A 43 10.11 -15.58 8.49
C THR A 43 10.72 -16.34 9.69
N PRO A 44 10.85 -17.67 9.63
CA PRO A 44 11.23 -18.48 10.82
C PRO A 44 12.50 -18.02 11.53
N GLU A 45 13.50 -17.51 10.80
CA GLU A 45 14.76 -17.02 11.36
C GLU A 45 14.57 -15.80 12.28
N TYR A 46 13.54 -14.97 12.04
CA TYR A 46 13.33 -13.69 12.70
C TYR A 46 12.13 -13.66 13.67
N ARG A 47 11.56 -14.81 14.02
CA ARG A 47 10.36 -14.97 14.91
C ARG A 47 10.68 -14.82 16.38
N SER A 48 11.64 -14.00 16.78
CA SER A 48 11.97 -13.80 18.18
C SER A 48 11.07 -12.75 18.81
N ALA A 49 10.46 -13.07 19.96
CA ALA A 49 9.69 -12.11 20.77
C ALA A 49 10.58 -10.94 21.25
N ASP A 50 11.87 -11.20 21.45
CA ASP A 50 12.82 -10.17 21.87
C ASP A 50 13.06 -9.12 20.78
N ALA A 51 12.91 -9.49 19.51
CA ALA A 51 13.12 -8.56 18.39
C ALA A 51 12.01 -7.48 18.29
N VAL A 52 10.84 -7.74 18.88
CA VAL A 52 9.70 -6.81 18.86
C VAL A 52 9.45 -6.16 20.23
N ARG A 53 10.28 -6.46 21.23
CA ARG A 53 10.15 -5.90 22.58
C ARG A 53 10.26 -4.38 22.55
N GLY A 54 9.27 -3.67 23.13
CA GLY A 54 9.20 -2.20 23.17
C GLY A 54 8.60 -1.59 21.91
N LEU A 55 8.29 -2.39 20.86
CA LEU A 55 7.63 -1.87 19.65
C LEU A 55 6.17 -1.49 19.93
N GLU A 56 5.54 -2.10 20.93
CA GLU A 56 4.18 -1.83 21.42
C GLU A 56 3.97 -0.40 21.92
N ASP A 57 5.04 0.30 22.28
CA ASP A 57 4.98 1.70 22.72
C ASP A 57 4.87 2.70 21.54
N PHE A 58 5.03 2.22 20.31
CA PHE A 58 4.96 3.06 19.10
C PHE A 58 3.62 2.91 18.39
N SER A 59 3.01 4.02 18.03
CA SER A 59 1.74 4.03 17.28
C SER A 59 1.91 3.76 15.79
N HIS A 60 3.09 4.03 15.24
CA HIS A 60 3.39 3.86 13.82
C HIS A 60 4.78 3.28 13.63
N ILE A 61 4.94 2.55 12.53
CA ILE A 61 6.22 1.96 12.11
C ILE A 61 6.46 2.23 10.62
N TRP A 62 7.75 2.29 10.26
CA TRP A 62 8.21 2.25 8.89
C TRP A 62 8.39 0.80 8.46
N LEU A 63 7.85 0.46 7.29
CA LEU A 63 8.13 -0.78 6.58
C LEU A 63 9.05 -0.47 5.39
N VAL A 64 10.21 -1.11 5.32
CA VAL A 64 11.09 -1.12 4.15
C VAL A 64 10.83 -2.41 3.40
N TRP A 65 10.40 -2.31 2.14
CA TRP A 65 9.89 -3.44 1.37
C TRP A 65 10.29 -3.36 -0.12
N GLN A 66 10.02 -4.40 -0.89
CA GLN A 66 10.34 -4.46 -2.30
C GLN A 66 9.10 -4.39 -3.18
N PHE A 67 9.20 -3.62 -4.25
CA PHE A 67 8.26 -3.68 -5.37
C PHE A 67 8.46 -4.98 -6.17
N SER A 68 8.12 -6.14 -5.60
CA SER A 68 8.39 -7.47 -6.16
C SER A 68 7.78 -7.67 -7.55
N GLY A 69 6.63 -7.04 -7.83
CA GLY A 69 5.96 -7.08 -9.13
C GLY A 69 6.49 -6.09 -10.18
N ALA A 70 7.59 -5.34 -9.89
CA ALA A 70 8.09 -4.29 -10.76
C ALA A 70 9.61 -4.35 -10.99
N VAL A 71 10.25 -5.45 -10.63
CA VAL A 71 11.69 -5.68 -10.87
C VAL A 71 11.98 -5.70 -12.38
N ARG A 72 13.03 -4.99 -12.80
CA ARG A 72 13.47 -4.91 -14.20
C ARG A 72 14.98 -5.08 -14.27
N ASP A 73 15.46 -5.60 -15.39
CA ASP A 73 16.91 -5.78 -15.67
C ASP A 73 17.62 -4.44 -15.92
N SER A 74 16.89 -3.39 -16.25
CA SER A 74 17.44 -2.06 -16.50
C SER A 74 16.54 -0.97 -15.94
N TRP A 75 17.14 0.15 -15.55
CA TRP A 75 16.43 1.32 -15.07
C TRP A 75 16.42 2.47 -16.08
N SER A 76 15.56 3.44 -15.86
CA SER A 76 15.50 4.66 -16.66
C SER A 76 15.65 5.87 -15.73
N PRO A 77 16.43 6.91 -16.13
CA PRO A 77 16.56 8.11 -15.31
C PRO A 77 15.26 8.91 -15.19
N THR A 78 14.29 8.64 -16.08
CA THR A 78 12.99 9.32 -16.07
C THR A 78 11.83 8.33 -16.10
N VAL A 79 10.73 8.75 -15.49
CA VAL A 79 9.44 8.03 -15.49
C VAL A 79 8.32 9.00 -15.90
N ARG A 80 7.15 8.45 -16.23
CA ARG A 80 5.95 9.23 -16.53
C ARG A 80 4.91 8.99 -15.43
N PRO A 81 4.83 9.86 -14.41
CA PRO A 81 3.85 9.71 -13.35
C PRO A 81 2.42 9.76 -13.90
N PRO A 82 1.56 8.78 -13.60
CA PRO A 82 0.17 8.78 -14.08
C PRO A 82 -0.60 10.04 -13.69
N ARG A 83 -0.33 10.59 -12.52
CA ARG A 83 -0.97 11.82 -12.00
C ARG A 83 -0.63 13.09 -12.78
N LEU A 84 0.40 13.06 -13.62
CA LEU A 84 0.74 14.14 -14.53
C LEU A 84 0.24 13.87 -15.96
N GLY A 85 -0.83 13.06 -16.11
CA GLY A 85 -1.44 12.72 -17.39
C GLY A 85 -0.64 11.72 -18.23
N GLY A 86 0.41 11.10 -17.68
CA GLY A 86 1.21 10.06 -18.35
C GLY A 86 2.15 10.59 -19.47
N ASN A 87 2.08 11.87 -19.83
CA ASN A 87 2.91 12.47 -20.88
C ASN A 87 4.13 13.25 -20.35
N THR A 88 4.03 13.79 -19.14
CA THR A 88 5.12 14.54 -18.50
C THR A 88 6.17 13.59 -17.96
N ARG A 89 7.44 13.80 -18.36
CA ARG A 89 8.57 13.06 -17.80
C ARG A 89 9.09 13.74 -16.54
N MET A 90 9.36 12.94 -15.51
CA MET A 90 9.98 13.36 -14.26
C MET A 90 11.22 12.52 -13.99
N GLY A 91 12.23 13.08 -13.32
CA GLY A 91 13.35 12.30 -12.80
C GLY A 91 12.83 11.21 -11.85
N VAL A 92 13.35 9.99 -11.95
CA VAL A 92 12.89 8.86 -11.15
C VAL A 92 13.01 9.15 -9.65
N PHE A 93 14.05 9.85 -9.23
CA PHE A 93 14.28 10.21 -7.82
C PHE A 93 13.36 11.34 -7.32
N ALA A 94 12.71 12.08 -8.21
CA ALA A 94 11.65 13.04 -7.86
C ALA A 94 10.28 12.36 -7.73
N THR A 95 10.21 11.04 -7.78
CA THR A 95 8.98 10.26 -7.71
C THR A 95 9.12 9.07 -6.76
N ARG A 96 7.99 8.44 -6.41
CA ARG A 96 7.93 7.14 -5.71
C ARG A 96 7.66 5.98 -6.67
N SER A 97 8.09 6.11 -7.93
CA SER A 97 7.95 5.06 -8.94
C SER A 97 8.69 3.78 -8.51
N PRO A 98 8.11 2.59 -8.75
CA PRO A 98 8.79 1.31 -8.51
C PRO A 98 9.96 1.06 -9.48
N PHE A 99 9.96 1.73 -10.66
CA PHE A 99 10.97 1.55 -11.71
C PHE A 99 12.23 2.38 -11.43
N ARG A 100 12.93 2.01 -10.38
CA ARG A 100 14.14 2.66 -9.87
C ARG A 100 15.30 1.67 -9.71
N PRO A 101 16.55 2.13 -9.59
CA PRO A 101 17.71 1.23 -9.48
C PRO A 101 17.57 0.18 -8.39
N ASN A 102 17.12 0.61 -7.20
CA ASN A 102 16.76 -0.27 -6.11
C ASN A 102 15.24 -0.15 -5.93
N PRO A 103 14.45 -1.16 -6.31
CA PRO A 103 12.99 -1.10 -6.26
C PRO A 103 12.46 -1.29 -4.82
N LEU A 104 12.94 -0.44 -3.91
CA LEU A 104 12.53 -0.40 -2.51
C LEU A 104 11.38 0.57 -2.31
N GLY A 105 10.39 0.14 -1.53
CA GLY A 105 9.31 0.94 -1.00
C GLY A 105 9.55 1.30 0.46
N LEU A 106 8.94 2.38 0.90
CA LEU A 106 8.95 2.86 2.27
C LEU A 106 7.52 3.31 2.61
N SER A 107 6.90 2.66 3.58
CA SER A 107 5.53 2.94 4.01
C SER A 107 5.48 3.13 5.51
N SER A 108 4.90 4.25 5.95
CA SER A 108 4.53 4.44 7.35
C SER A 108 3.14 3.85 7.55
N VAL A 109 3.02 2.89 8.47
CA VAL A 109 1.75 2.23 8.79
C VAL A 109 1.46 2.37 10.27
N LYS A 110 0.17 2.40 10.64
CA LYS A 110 -0.23 2.38 12.04
C LYS A 110 -0.02 0.97 12.60
N LEU A 111 0.59 0.87 13.76
CA LEU A 111 0.69 -0.37 14.53
C LEU A 111 -0.54 -0.46 15.46
N GLU A 112 -1.39 -1.46 15.25
CA GLU A 112 -2.55 -1.71 16.12
C GLU A 112 -2.19 -2.56 17.33
N GLY A 113 -1.23 -3.47 17.16
CA GLY A 113 -0.82 -4.38 18.21
C GLY A 113 0.14 -5.44 17.72
N ILE A 114 0.60 -6.25 18.67
CA ILE A 114 1.48 -7.39 18.42
C ILE A 114 0.79 -8.62 19.05
N GLU A 115 0.49 -9.60 18.21
CA GLU A 115 -0.06 -10.87 18.67
C GLU A 115 1.03 -11.95 18.69
N MET A 116 1.13 -12.67 19.80
CA MET A 116 1.95 -13.87 19.88
C MET A 116 1.12 -15.06 19.45
N ARG A 117 1.39 -15.63 18.27
CA ARG A 117 0.67 -16.79 17.74
C ARG A 117 1.50 -18.08 17.89
N PRO A 118 0.91 -19.19 18.32
CA PRO A 118 1.60 -20.48 18.38
C PRO A 118 2.25 -20.82 17.03
N GLU A 119 3.48 -21.33 17.04
CA GLU A 119 4.27 -21.75 15.86
C GLU A 119 4.62 -20.64 14.85
N VAL A 120 3.93 -19.50 14.90
CA VAL A 120 4.16 -18.34 14.03
C VAL A 120 5.06 -17.30 14.69
N GLY A 121 4.99 -17.18 16.02
CA GLY A 121 5.70 -16.15 16.79
C GLY A 121 4.96 -14.82 16.77
N PRO A 122 5.67 -13.68 16.90
CA PRO A 122 5.06 -12.37 16.86
C PRO A 122 4.50 -12.06 15.48
N VAL A 123 3.28 -11.52 15.45
CA VAL A 123 2.61 -10.99 14.26
C VAL A 123 2.27 -9.52 14.53
N LEU A 124 2.70 -8.62 13.66
CA LEU A 124 2.35 -7.20 13.80
C LEU A 124 1.03 -6.96 13.07
N LEU A 125 0.05 -6.46 13.79
CA LEU A 125 -1.23 -6.01 13.24
C LEU A 125 -1.09 -4.55 12.83
N VAL A 126 -1.28 -4.25 11.55
CA VAL A 126 -1.06 -2.91 11.01
C VAL A 126 -2.29 -2.39 10.26
N ARG A 127 -2.38 -1.06 10.14
CA ARG A 127 -3.39 -0.38 9.31
C ARG A 127 -2.78 0.60 8.33
N GLY A 128 -3.54 0.87 7.28
CA GLY A 128 -3.19 1.87 6.28
C GLY A 128 -2.07 1.43 5.34
N ALA A 129 -1.80 0.13 5.22
CA ALA A 129 -0.79 -0.39 4.32
C ALA A 129 -1.19 -0.22 2.85
N ASP A 130 -0.22 0.15 2.02
CA ASP A 130 -0.32 0.32 0.57
C ASP A 130 0.48 -0.77 -0.18
N LEU A 131 0.44 -1.99 0.32
CA LEU A 131 1.21 -3.12 -0.16
C LEU A 131 0.31 -4.24 -0.69
N MET A 132 0.81 -4.93 -1.70
CA MET A 132 0.20 -6.16 -2.21
C MET A 132 0.41 -7.30 -1.21
N ASP A 133 -0.52 -8.24 -1.16
CA ASP A 133 -0.40 -9.46 -0.36
C ASP A 133 0.88 -10.23 -0.71
N GLY A 134 1.56 -10.77 0.31
CA GLY A 134 2.83 -11.49 0.16
C GLY A 134 4.04 -10.60 -0.11
N THR A 135 3.93 -9.26 -0.04
CA THR A 135 5.09 -8.37 -0.26
C THR A 135 6.19 -8.62 0.77
N PRO A 136 7.46 -8.82 0.32
CA PRO A 136 8.57 -9.04 1.22
C PRO A 136 8.98 -7.77 1.95
N ILE A 137 9.20 -7.89 3.26
CA ILE A 137 9.68 -6.83 4.15
C ILE A 137 11.14 -7.10 4.49
N TYR A 138 11.98 -6.07 4.37
CA TYR A 138 13.42 -6.13 4.63
C TYR A 138 13.83 -5.49 5.95
N ASP A 139 13.06 -4.48 6.41
CA ASP A 139 13.34 -3.82 7.68
C ASP A 139 12.07 -3.20 8.26
N ILE A 140 12.05 -3.07 9.58
CA ILE A 140 10.99 -2.43 10.35
C ILE A 140 11.65 -1.47 11.32
N LYS A 141 11.20 -0.20 11.32
CA LYS A 141 11.70 0.82 12.24
C LYS A 141 10.53 1.54 12.92
N PRO A 142 10.68 1.95 14.18
CA PRO A 142 9.67 2.80 14.80
C PRO A 142 9.60 4.16 14.08
N TYR A 143 8.38 4.72 13.97
CA TYR A 143 8.19 6.09 13.53
C TYR A 143 8.41 7.03 14.71
N ILE A 144 9.28 8.01 14.52
CA ILE A 144 9.69 8.96 15.57
C ILE A 144 9.17 10.37 15.18
N PRO A 145 8.06 10.87 15.79
CA PRO A 145 7.39 12.08 15.33
C PRO A 145 8.29 13.32 15.21
N TYR A 146 9.18 13.54 16.16
CA TYR A 146 10.05 14.71 16.14
C TYR A 146 11.15 14.64 15.06
N ALA A 147 11.45 13.46 14.53
CA ALA A 147 12.48 13.24 13.50
C ALA A 147 11.86 13.02 12.10
N ASP A 148 10.71 12.34 12.04
CA ASP A 148 10.11 11.88 10.78
C ASP A 148 9.05 12.84 10.23
N CYS A 149 8.48 13.72 11.09
CA CYS A 149 7.44 14.65 10.68
C CYS A 149 8.02 16.02 10.32
N HIS A 150 7.74 16.47 9.09
CA HIS A 150 8.09 17.80 8.58
C HIS A 150 6.82 18.50 8.07
N PRO A 151 6.03 19.16 8.94
CA PRO A 151 4.74 19.77 8.57
C PRO A 151 4.83 20.84 7.49
N ASP A 152 5.97 21.52 7.39
CA ASP A 152 6.28 22.60 6.45
C ASP A 152 7.00 22.13 5.19
N ALA A 153 7.15 20.82 5.01
CA ALA A 153 7.82 20.27 3.83
C ALA A 153 7.09 20.58 2.51
N ALA A 154 7.85 21.06 1.52
CA ALA A 154 7.30 21.33 0.18
C ALA A 154 6.93 20.02 -0.54
N ALA A 155 5.70 19.92 -0.99
CA ALA A 155 5.15 18.69 -1.60
C ALA A 155 5.47 18.51 -3.10
N GLY A 156 6.20 19.44 -3.72
CA GLY A 156 6.54 19.40 -5.14
C GLY A 156 5.29 19.31 -6.03
N PHE A 157 5.34 18.46 -7.08
CA PHE A 157 4.20 18.29 -8.00
C PHE A 157 2.98 17.64 -7.34
N THR A 158 3.15 16.93 -6.23
CA THR A 158 2.06 16.23 -5.56
C THR A 158 1.04 17.19 -4.93
N ALA A 159 1.45 18.41 -4.60
CA ALA A 159 0.53 19.46 -4.11
C ALA A 159 -0.59 19.78 -5.12
N ARG A 160 -0.31 19.63 -6.42
CA ARG A 160 -1.26 19.93 -7.50
C ARG A 160 -2.07 18.73 -7.97
N THR A 161 -1.73 17.54 -7.47
CA THR A 161 -2.33 16.28 -7.91
C THR A 161 -3.03 15.53 -6.77
N GLN A 162 -3.50 16.26 -5.74
CA GLN A 162 -4.34 15.69 -4.70
C GLN A 162 -5.62 15.12 -5.33
N THR A 163 -5.91 13.88 -5.01
CA THR A 163 -7.10 13.18 -5.53
C THR A 163 -8.35 13.74 -4.86
N HIS A 164 -9.36 14.05 -5.66
CA HIS A 164 -10.72 14.21 -5.17
C HIS A 164 -11.26 12.83 -4.78
N LYS A 165 -11.93 12.74 -3.66
CA LYS A 165 -12.65 11.52 -3.28
C LYS A 165 -13.90 11.38 -4.15
N LEU A 166 -14.17 10.15 -4.60
CA LEU A 166 -15.40 9.80 -5.27
C LEU A 166 -16.52 9.56 -4.25
N ARG A 167 -17.75 9.86 -4.63
CA ARG A 167 -18.92 9.40 -3.91
C ARG A 167 -19.18 7.95 -4.33
N VAL A 168 -19.17 7.03 -3.36
CA VAL A 168 -19.43 5.60 -3.61
C VAL A 168 -20.90 5.29 -3.41
N GLU A 169 -21.54 4.76 -4.46
CA GLU A 169 -22.87 4.20 -4.44
C GLU A 169 -22.77 2.68 -4.58
N CYS A 170 -23.39 1.97 -3.65
CA CYS A 170 -23.41 0.52 -3.64
C CYS A 170 -24.77 0.05 -3.14
N PRO A 171 -25.49 -0.79 -3.89
CA PRO A 171 -26.73 -1.41 -3.43
C PRO A 171 -26.55 -2.11 -2.07
N PRO A 172 -27.48 -1.96 -1.12
CA PRO A 172 -27.36 -2.57 0.21
C PRO A 172 -27.12 -4.07 0.17
N GLU A 173 -27.77 -4.78 -0.74
CA GLU A 173 -27.64 -6.22 -0.92
C GLU A 173 -26.24 -6.66 -1.35
N LEU A 174 -25.56 -5.87 -2.17
CA LEU A 174 -24.16 -6.12 -2.53
C LEU A 174 -23.23 -5.81 -1.35
N TRP A 175 -23.54 -4.73 -0.62
CA TRP A 175 -22.73 -4.34 0.52
C TRP A 175 -22.78 -5.36 1.66
N GLU A 176 -23.92 -6.05 1.84
CA GLU A 176 -24.07 -7.10 2.84
C GLU A 176 -23.23 -8.34 2.56
N THR A 177 -22.81 -8.57 1.30
CA THR A 177 -21.93 -9.69 0.94
C THR A 177 -20.48 -9.48 1.41
N VAL A 178 -20.12 -8.21 1.68
CA VAL A 178 -18.78 -7.86 2.18
C VAL A 178 -18.70 -8.14 3.68
N PRO A 179 -17.69 -8.90 4.18
CA PRO A 179 -17.49 -9.08 5.60
C PRO A 179 -17.45 -7.74 6.35
N ALA A 180 -18.12 -7.65 7.50
CA ALA A 180 -18.27 -6.39 8.24
C ALA A 180 -16.92 -5.72 8.53
N ALA A 181 -15.88 -6.51 8.84
CA ALA A 181 -14.53 -6.04 9.13
C ALA A 181 -13.82 -5.39 7.93
N GLU A 182 -14.24 -5.70 6.70
CA GLU A 182 -13.62 -5.25 5.45
C GLU A 182 -14.36 -4.08 4.79
N ARG A 183 -15.59 -3.77 5.24
CA ARG A 183 -16.45 -2.77 4.59
C ARG A 183 -15.84 -1.38 4.55
N ASP A 184 -15.28 -0.92 5.66
CA ASP A 184 -14.67 0.42 5.73
C ASP A 184 -13.40 0.50 4.87
N GLY A 185 -12.62 -0.58 4.81
CA GLY A 185 -11.47 -0.70 3.93
C GLY A 185 -11.85 -0.62 2.46
N LEU A 186 -12.82 -1.44 2.04
CA LEU A 186 -13.31 -1.45 0.66
C LEU A 186 -13.90 -0.08 0.27
N ARG A 187 -14.73 0.51 1.14
CA ARG A 187 -15.29 1.85 0.90
C ARG A 187 -14.18 2.89 0.69
N GLY A 188 -13.20 2.92 1.59
CA GLY A 188 -12.08 3.86 1.49
C GLY A 188 -11.27 3.69 0.20
N VAL A 189 -11.06 2.45 -0.25
CA VAL A 189 -10.39 2.16 -1.53
C VAL A 189 -11.19 2.73 -2.71
N LEU A 190 -12.49 2.45 -2.76
CA LEU A 190 -13.37 2.93 -3.84
C LEU A 190 -13.47 4.46 -3.85
N GLU A 191 -13.56 5.11 -2.68
CA GLU A 191 -13.56 6.58 -2.56
C GLU A 191 -12.26 7.22 -3.09
N ASN A 192 -11.13 6.52 -2.98
CA ASN A 192 -9.82 7.03 -3.44
C ASN A 192 -9.55 6.79 -4.93
N ASP A 193 -10.57 6.46 -5.73
CA ASP A 193 -10.50 6.21 -7.17
C ASP A 193 -9.40 5.22 -7.57
N PRO A 194 -9.71 3.91 -7.54
CA PRO A 194 -8.74 2.87 -7.85
C PRO A 194 -8.32 2.83 -9.33
N ARG A 195 -9.02 3.57 -10.21
CA ARG A 195 -8.73 3.59 -11.65
C ARG A 195 -7.36 4.20 -11.96
N PRO A 196 -6.73 3.79 -13.08
CA PRO A 196 -5.66 4.58 -13.68
C PRO A 196 -6.15 5.99 -14.01
N SER A 197 -5.41 7.02 -13.60
CA SER A 197 -5.80 8.44 -13.69
C SER A 197 -6.01 8.98 -15.12
N TYR A 198 -5.65 8.20 -16.15
CA TYR A 198 -5.85 8.54 -17.57
C TYR A 198 -7.10 7.88 -18.18
N GLN A 199 -7.88 7.14 -17.41
CA GLN A 199 -9.09 6.45 -17.85
C GLN A 199 -10.33 7.21 -17.37
N HIS A 200 -11.13 7.68 -18.34
CA HIS A 200 -12.31 8.51 -18.08
C HIS A 200 -13.58 8.01 -18.80
N ASP A 201 -13.59 6.75 -19.24
CA ASP A 201 -14.72 6.15 -19.89
C ASP A 201 -15.82 5.79 -18.86
N PRO A 202 -16.99 6.45 -18.88
CA PRO A 202 -18.05 6.22 -17.90
C PRO A 202 -18.79 4.89 -18.07
N GLU A 203 -18.72 4.26 -19.25
CA GLU A 203 -19.37 2.97 -19.52
C GLU A 203 -18.46 1.78 -19.19
N ARG A 204 -17.19 2.05 -18.93
CA ARG A 204 -16.23 0.98 -18.66
C ARG A 204 -16.46 0.35 -17.28
N VAL A 205 -16.70 -0.95 -17.27
CA VAL A 205 -16.75 -1.75 -16.04
C VAL A 205 -15.31 -2.12 -15.63
N TYR A 206 -14.97 -1.79 -14.40
CA TYR A 206 -13.70 -2.18 -13.77
C TYR A 206 -13.94 -3.35 -12.83
N GLY A 207 -12.99 -4.29 -12.77
CA GLY A 207 -12.99 -5.40 -11.81
C GLY A 207 -11.78 -5.26 -10.88
N MET A 208 -11.98 -5.40 -9.59
CA MET A 208 -10.96 -5.31 -8.55
C MET A 208 -11.07 -6.49 -7.59
N GLU A 209 -9.95 -7.13 -7.31
CA GLU A 209 -9.87 -8.17 -6.29
C GLU A 209 -9.58 -7.52 -4.92
N PHE A 210 -10.37 -7.86 -3.91
CA PHE A 210 -10.25 -7.35 -2.56
C PHE A 210 -10.73 -8.40 -1.54
N SER A 211 -9.83 -8.87 -0.68
CA SER A 211 -10.17 -9.80 0.43
C SER A 211 -10.96 -11.05 -0.03
N GLY A 212 -10.55 -11.68 -1.15
CA GLY A 212 -11.23 -12.86 -1.71
C GLY A 212 -12.57 -12.54 -2.42
N LEU A 213 -12.86 -11.26 -2.62
CA LEU A 213 -14.00 -10.78 -3.40
C LEU A 213 -13.52 -10.23 -4.73
N GLU A 214 -14.36 -10.33 -5.76
CA GLU A 214 -14.24 -9.59 -7.01
C GLU A 214 -15.31 -8.50 -7.04
N VAL A 215 -14.88 -7.25 -7.07
CA VAL A 215 -15.73 -6.05 -7.00
C VAL A 215 -15.77 -5.40 -8.37
N HIS A 216 -16.95 -5.32 -8.98
CA HIS A 216 -17.19 -4.64 -10.25
C HIS A 216 -17.79 -3.27 -10.03
N PHE A 217 -17.33 -2.27 -10.76
CA PHE A 217 -17.81 -0.90 -10.64
C PHE A 217 -17.64 -0.10 -11.93
N VAL A 218 -18.41 0.95 -12.06
CA VAL A 218 -18.29 1.99 -13.09
C VAL A 218 -18.07 3.33 -12.42
N VAL A 219 -17.49 4.31 -13.15
CA VAL A 219 -17.31 5.65 -12.60
C VAL A 219 -17.73 6.69 -13.63
N ASP A 220 -18.70 7.50 -13.26
CA ASP A 220 -19.17 8.65 -14.03
C ASP A 220 -18.96 9.93 -13.22
N GLY A 221 -18.14 10.84 -13.77
CA GLY A 221 -17.76 12.07 -13.08
C GLY A 221 -17.14 11.81 -11.71
N ALA A 222 -17.82 12.25 -10.66
CA ALA A 222 -17.38 12.11 -9.27
C ALA A 222 -18.08 10.95 -8.53
N VAL A 223 -18.84 10.09 -9.24
CA VAL A 223 -19.62 9.00 -8.65
C VAL A 223 -19.06 7.67 -9.11
N LEU A 224 -18.73 6.80 -8.16
CA LEU A 224 -18.42 5.39 -8.37
C LEU A 224 -19.63 4.55 -7.97
N THR A 225 -20.17 3.79 -8.91
CA THR A 225 -21.28 2.87 -8.67
C THR A 225 -20.78 1.43 -8.70
N VAL A 226 -20.96 0.72 -7.60
CA VAL A 226 -20.68 -0.72 -7.53
C VAL A 226 -21.81 -1.48 -8.24
N THR A 227 -21.43 -2.27 -9.25
CA THR A 227 -22.37 -3.02 -10.11
C THR A 227 -22.44 -4.51 -9.77
N GLY A 228 -21.47 -5.03 -9.02
CA GLY A 228 -21.47 -6.43 -8.61
C GLY A 228 -20.36 -6.73 -7.61
N ILE A 229 -20.61 -7.67 -6.70
CA ILE A 229 -19.63 -8.24 -5.78
C ILE A 229 -19.84 -9.75 -5.76
N THR A 230 -18.80 -10.51 -6.09
CA THR A 230 -18.82 -11.98 -6.08
C THR A 230 -17.66 -12.54 -5.26
N ARG A 231 -17.84 -13.71 -4.67
CA ARG A 231 -16.74 -14.45 -4.03
C ARG A 231 -15.92 -15.15 -5.12
N ARG A 232 -14.62 -15.16 -4.94
CA ARG A 232 -13.67 -15.85 -5.81
C ARG A 232 -13.25 -17.20 -5.22
#